data_2a96e54de2382f028388904f364e7955
#
_entry.id   2a96e54de2382f028388904f364e7955
#
_cell.length_a   1.000
_cell.length_b   1.000
_cell.length_c   1.000
_cell.angle_alpha   90.00
_cell.angle_beta   90.00
_cell.angle_gamma   90.00
#
_symmetry.space_group_name_H-M   'P 1'
#
loop_
_entity.id
_entity.type
_entity.pdbx_description
1 polymer ?
#
loop_
_entity_poly.entity_id
_entity_poly.type
_entity_poly.pdbx_seq_one_letter_code
_entity_poly.pdbx_strand_id
1 'polypeptide(L)'
;MGSGRYPESGRVIVHAMSDVFAETEPNEPAGGPLPNVVIYTDGACKRNPNGPGGWGVVLASGPHRKELHGGSPATTNNRMELTAVIEALTALKGPSKVELFTDSEYVRKGITEWIHNWKKRGWTTADKKPVKNSDLWRALDDATRRHRIKWRWVKGHNGDPGNERADALANLGAAEHG
;
A
#
# COMPACT_ATOMS: atom_id res chain seq x y z
N MET A 1 13.41 -0.06 19.50
CA MET A 1 13.42 0.98 18.50
C MET A 1 13.04 0.43 17.17
N GLY A 2 11.94 0.85 16.71
CA GLY A 2 11.49 0.40 15.44
C GLY A 2 12.29 1.05 14.34
N SER A 3 13.48 0.58 14.17
CA SER A 3 14.05 0.81 12.88
C SER A 3 13.11 0.13 11.91
N GLY A 4 12.34 0.87 11.21
CA GLY A 4 11.52 0.30 10.18
C GLY A 4 12.41 -0.31 9.12
N ARG A 5 13.03 -1.43 9.46
CA ARG A 5 13.71 -2.19 8.44
C ARG A 5 12.65 -2.94 7.67
N TYR A 6 12.53 -2.57 6.46
CA TYR A 6 11.64 -3.19 5.51
C TYR A 6 12.40 -4.25 4.73
N PRO A 7 11.69 -5.16 4.08
CA PRO A 7 12.32 -6.20 3.27
C PRO A 7 13.33 -5.63 2.28
N GLU A 8 14.26 -6.44 1.89
CA GLU A 8 15.37 -6.05 1.01
C GLU A 8 14.96 -5.38 -0.28
N SER A 9 13.72 -5.59 -0.71
CA SER A 9 13.18 -4.94 -1.90
C SER A 9 12.77 -3.49 -1.67
N GLY A 10 12.83 -3.03 -0.42
CA GLY A 10 12.37 -1.70 -0.07
C GLY A 10 13.47 -0.82 0.49
N ARG A 11 13.35 0.46 0.23
CA ARG A 11 14.19 1.46 0.83
C ARG A 11 13.36 2.36 1.71
N VAL A 12 13.83 2.57 2.92
CA VAL A 12 13.09 3.33 3.93
C VAL A 12 13.82 4.61 4.25
N ILE A 13 13.10 5.72 4.18
CA ILE A 13 13.54 6.98 4.76
C ILE A 13 12.71 7.17 6.02
N VAL A 14 13.33 6.96 7.17
CA VAL A 14 12.63 6.99 8.45
C VAL A 14 12.90 8.29 9.17
N HIS A 15 11.85 8.98 9.50
CA HIS A 15 11.89 10.10 10.45
C HIS A 15 11.22 9.64 11.75
N ALA A 16 10.72 10.52 12.55
CA ALA A 16 10.15 10.18 13.87
C ALA A 16 8.79 9.46 13.83
N MET A 17 8.38 8.93 12.68
CA MET A 17 7.07 8.27 12.55
C MET A 17 6.93 7.01 13.41
N SER A 18 8.04 6.32 13.66
CA SER A 18 8.00 5.12 14.49
C SER A 18 7.51 5.42 15.91
N ASP A 19 7.79 6.61 16.42
CA ASP A 19 7.35 7.01 17.75
C ASP A 19 5.85 7.27 17.80
N VAL A 20 5.31 7.84 16.72
CA VAL A 20 3.87 8.11 16.60
C VAL A 20 3.06 6.83 16.62
N PHE A 21 3.56 5.78 15.98
CA PHE A 21 2.84 4.50 15.90
C PHE A 21 3.17 3.53 17.03
N ALA A 22 4.32 3.70 17.68
CA ALA A 22 4.76 2.79 18.73
C ALA A 22 3.95 2.92 20.02
N GLU A 23 3.31 4.07 20.23
CA GLU A 23 2.52 4.33 21.42
C GLU A 23 1.09 3.77 21.33
N THR A 24 0.69 3.31 20.16
CA THR A 24 -0.65 2.77 19.95
C THR A 24 -0.66 1.30 20.29
N GLU A 25 -1.25 0.96 21.43
CA GLU A 25 -1.41 -0.43 21.82
C GLU A 25 -2.40 -1.13 20.90
N PRO A 26 -2.06 -2.33 20.38
CA PRO A 26 -2.94 -3.08 19.47
C PRO A 26 -4.31 -3.40 20.06
N ASN A 27 -4.40 -3.40 21.37
CA ASN A 27 -5.62 -3.75 22.10
C ASN A 27 -6.22 -2.57 22.85
N GLU A 28 -5.87 -1.35 22.47
CA GLU A 28 -6.49 -0.22 23.12
C GLU A 28 -8.00 -0.29 22.97
N PRO A 29 -8.73 -0.19 24.08
CA PRO A 29 -10.18 -0.20 24.01
C PRO A 29 -10.65 0.94 23.14
N ALA A 30 -11.80 0.73 22.53
CA ALA A 30 -12.40 1.62 21.54
C ALA A 30 -12.56 3.10 21.96
N GLY A 31 -12.08 3.47 23.12
CA GLY A 31 -12.14 4.84 23.63
C GLY A 31 -10.93 5.72 23.37
N GLY A 32 -9.82 5.17 22.90
CA GLY A 32 -8.63 5.95 22.58
C GLY A 32 -8.67 6.46 21.14
N PRO A 33 -8.27 7.72 20.87
CA PRO A 33 -8.19 8.18 19.50
C PRO A 33 -7.08 7.46 18.75
N LEU A 34 -7.41 6.87 17.61
CA LEU A 34 -6.42 6.29 16.72
C LEU A 34 -5.62 7.41 16.04
N PRO A 35 -4.32 7.21 15.83
CA PRO A 35 -3.55 8.20 15.07
C PRO A 35 -4.07 8.33 13.64
N ASN A 36 -4.07 9.55 13.15
CA ASN A 36 -4.47 9.85 11.77
C ASN A 36 -3.25 9.77 10.87
N VAL A 37 -3.35 9.00 9.81
CA VAL A 37 -2.28 8.81 8.84
C VAL A 37 -2.79 9.06 7.44
N VAL A 38 -2.06 9.84 6.68
CA VAL A 38 -2.32 10.05 5.25
C VAL A 38 -1.30 9.23 4.48
N ILE A 39 -1.77 8.46 3.51
CA ILE A 39 -0.93 7.57 2.71
C ILE A 39 -1.17 7.85 1.23
N TYR A 40 -0.07 7.93 0.47
CA TYR A 40 -0.09 7.96 -0.99
C TYR A 40 0.65 6.73 -1.49
N THR A 41 0.06 6.02 -2.45
CA THR A 41 0.67 4.82 -3.03
C THR A 41 0.66 4.89 -4.54
N ASP A 42 1.66 4.29 -5.17
CA ASP A 42 1.70 4.12 -6.61
C ASP A 42 2.51 2.89 -7.00
N GLY A 43 2.26 2.37 -8.19
CA GLY A 43 2.97 1.26 -8.77
C GLY A 43 3.30 1.54 -10.23
N ALA A 44 4.43 1.04 -10.67
CA ALA A 44 4.90 1.21 -12.04
C ALA A 44 5.53 -0.07 -12.55
N CYS A 45 5.40 -0.33 -13.83
CA CYS A 45 6.07 -1.46 -14.46
C CYS A 45 6.55 -1.05 -15.86
N LYS A 46 7.84 -1.19 -16.08
CA LYS A 46 8.42 -0.98 -17.41
C LYS A 46 8.19 -2.24 -18.22
N ARG A 47 7.62 -2.12 -19.40
CA ARG A 47 7.26 -3.29 -20.21
C ARG A 47 6.31 -4.23 -19.47
N ASN A 48 5.14 -3.73 -19.17
CA ASN A 48 4.04 -4.51 -18.56
C ASN A 48 3.42 -5.47 -19.58
N PRO A 49 3.32 -6.80 -19.37
CA PRO A 49 3.75 -7.52 -18.18
C PRO A 49 5.21 -8.00 -18.25
N ASN A 50 5.69 -8.52 -17.10
CA ASN A 50 6.95 -9.25 -16.97
C ASN A 50 8.23 -8.41 -17.08
N GLY A 51 8.14 -7.09 -17.08
CA GLY A 51 9.29 -6.22 -16.97
C GLY A 51 9.57 -5.81 -15.53
N PRO A 52 10.66 -5.07 -15.30
CA PRO A 52 10.95 -4.56 -13.97
C PRO A 52 9.89 -3.54 -13.55
N GLY A 53 9.48 -3.64 -12.30
CA GLY A 53 8.50 -2.74 -11.74
C GLY A 53 8.88 -2.28 -10.34
N GLY A 54 8.22 -1.23 -9.89
CA GLY A 54 8.43 -0.66 -8.58
C GLY A 54 7.14 -0.18 -7.94
N TRP A 55 7.21 -0.02 -6.64
CA TRP A 55 6.13 0.54 -5.84
C TRP A 55 6.66 1.68 -4.98
N GLY A 56 5.81 2.63 -4.69
CA GLY A 56 6.16 3.79 -3.89
C GLY A 56 5.08 4.12 -2.88
N VAL A 57 5.50 4.59 -1.71
CA VAL A 57 4.61 4.92 -0.60
C VAL A 57 5.11 6.18 0.08
N VAL A 58 4.18 7.08 0.37
CA VAL A 58 4.42 8.22 1.25
C VAL A 58 3.45 8.12 2.41
N LEU A 59 3.98 8.15 3.62
CA LEU A 59 3.19 8.13 4.86
C LEU A 59 3.40 9.45 5.57
N ALA A 60 2.32 10.07 6.03
CA ALA A 60 2.40 11.32 6.79
C ALA A 60 1.44 11.28 7.97
N SER A 61 1.91 11.72 9.14
CA SER A 61 1.09 11.87 10.35
C SER A 61 1.57 13.11 11.09
N GLY A 62 0.75 14.19 11.06
CA GLY A 62 1.17 15.47 11.58
C GLY A 62 2.45 15.96 10.89
N PRO A 63 3.49 16.32 11.67
CA PRO A 63 4.76 16.76 11.09
C PRO A 63 5.68 15.60 10.69
N HIS A 64 5.28 14.36 10.94
CA HIS A 64 6.11 13.18 10.67
C HIS A 64 5.85 12.66 9.27
N ARG A 65 6.91 12.22 8.61
CA ARG A 65 6.85 11.70 7.25
C ARG A 65 7.79 10.51 7.08
N LYS A 66 7.33 9.52 6.31
CA LYS A 66 8.10 8.33 5.99
C LYS A 66 7.87 7.98 4.53
N GLU A 67 8.92 7.63 3.82
CA GLU A 67 8.84 7.20 2.43
C GLU A 67 9.39 5.81 2.28
N LEU A 68 8.74 5.01 1.43
CA LEU A 68 9.12 3.64 1.15
C LEU A 68 9.12 3.42 -0.35
N HIS A 69 10.03 2.60 -0.83
CA HIS A 69 9.95 2.12 -2.19
C HIS A 69 10.60 0.74 -2.31
N GLY A 70 10.25 0.04 -3.34
CA GLY A 70 10.83 -1.24 -3.67
C GLY A 70 10.40 -1.67 -5.06
N GLY A 71 10.70 -2.89 -5.43
CA GLY A 71 10.36 -3.36 -6.76
C GLY A 71 10.65 -4.83 -6.97
N SER A 72 10.54 -5.23 -8.23
CA SER A 72 10.77 -6.59 -8.68
C SER A 72 11.32 -6.57 -10.11
N PRO A 73 12.24 -7.49 -10.46
CA PRO A 73 12.78 -7.55 -11.82
C PRO A 73 11.75 -8.01 -12.87
N ALA A 74 10.71 -8.70 -12.45
CA ALA A 74 9.67 -9.20 -13.37
C ALA A 74 8.31 -9.20 -12.68
N THR A 75 7.44 -8.28 -13.09
CA THR A 75 6.15 -8.09 -12.42
C THR A 75 5.13 -7.44 -13.37
N THR A 76 4.05 -6.91 -12.81
CA THR A 76 3.03 -6.18 -13.55
C THR A 76 2.66 -4.88 -12.82
N ASN A 77 2.06 -3.94 -13.53
CA ASN A 77 1.52 -2.73 -12.90
C ASN A 77 0.57 -3.08 -11.75
N ASN A 78 -0.36 -3.99 -11.99
CA ASN A 78 -1.38 -4.35 -11.00
C ASN A 78 -0.75 -4.92 -9.72
N ARG A 79 0.26 -5.78 -9.87
CA ARG A 79 0.97 -6.32 -8.70
C ARG A 79 1.70 -5.23 -7.92
N MET A 80 2.31 -4.29 -8.62
CA MET A 80 3.01 -3.18 -7.94
C MET A 80 2.06 -2.23 -7.24
N GLU A 81 0.90 -1.97 -7.84
CA GLU A 81 -0.15 -1.17 -7.20
C GLU A 81 -0.64 -1.80 -5.90
N LEU A 82 -0.91 -3.11 -5.93
CA LEU A 82 -1.32 -3.85 -4.74
C LEU A 82 -0.22 -3.87 -3.69
N THR A 83 1.01 -4.13 -4.12
CA THR A 83 2.17 -4.21 -3.22
C THR A 83 2.39 -2.88 -2.49
N ALA A 84 2.24 -1.76 -3.19
CA ALA A 84 2.36 -0.44 -2.56
C ALA A 84 1.39 -0.28 -1.39
N VAL A 85 0.13 -0.64 -1.57
CA VAL A 85 -0.88 -0.53 -0.52
C VAL A 85 -0.57 -1.47 0.64
N ILE A 86 -0.21 -2.71 0.35
CA ILE A 86 0.14 -3.70 1.38
C ILE A 86 1.34 -3.22 2.21
N GLU A 87 2.39 -2.76 1.56
CA GLU A 87 3.59 -2.28 2.23
C GLU A 87 3.29 -1.04 3.10
N ALA A 88 2.45 -0.14 2.60
CA ALA A 88 2.04 1.04 3.34
C ALA A 88 1.32 0.66 4.64
N LEU A 89 0.31 -0.19 4.56
CA LEU A 89 -0.48 -0.58 5.72
C LEU A 89 0.32 -1.44 6.70
N THR A 90 1.18 -2.31 6.19
CA THR A 90 2.04 -3.16 7.01
C THR A 90 3.11 -2.35 7.75
N ALA A 91 3.50 -1.21 7.21
CA ALA A 91 4.48 -0.32 7.85
C ALA A 91 3.95 0.34 9.11
N LEU A 92 2.64 0.42 9.27
CA LEU A 92 2.02 1.00 10.46
C LEU A 92 2.13 0.02 11.62
N LYS A 93 2.65 0.50 12.75
CA LYS A 93 2.93 -0.36 13.92
C LYS A 93 1.69 -0.69 14.74
N GLY A 94 0.65 0.11 14.64
CA GLY A 94 -0.59 -0.10 15.38
C GLY A 94 -1.80 0.34 14.59
N PRO A 95 -3.00 0.03 15.09
CA PRO A 95 -4.23 0.46 14.45
C PRO A 95 -4.25 1.97 14.22
N SER A 96 -4.70 2.39 13.06
CA SER A 96 -4.68 3.79 12.63
C SER A 96 -5.94 4.16 11.86
N LYS A 97 -6.26 5.44 11.88
CA LYS A 97 -7.21 6.04 10.96
C LYS A 97 -6.44 6.46 9.72
N VAL A 98 -6.67 5.78 8.63
CA VAL A 98 -5.90 5.97 7.39
C VAL A 98 -6.77 6.63 6.34
N GLU A 99 -6.21 7.67 5.73
CA GLU A 99 -6.73 8.22 4.49
C GLU A 99 -5.75 7.86 3.39
N LEU A 100 -6.15 6.98 2.49
CA LEU A 100 -5.26 6.40 1.49
C LEU A 100 -5.63 6.86 0.09
N PHE A 101 -4.68 7.52 -0.55
CA PHE A 101 -4.82 8.06 -1.90
C PHE A 101 -4.13 7.13 -2.90
N THR A 102 -4.86 6.73 -3.94
CA THR A 102 -4.32 5.95 -5.04
C THR A 102 -5.05 6.32 -6.34
N ASP A 103 -4.35 6.21 -7.46
CA ASP A 103 -4.94 6.39 -8.79
C ASP A 103 -5.26 5.06 -9.48
N SER A 104 -5.01 3.94 -8.81
CA SER A 104 -5.20 2.62 -9.39
C SER A 104 -6.67 2.24 -9.51
N GLU A 105 -7.16 2.17 -10.73
CA GLU A 105 -8.50 1.64 -11.02
C GLU A 105 -8.63 0.18 -10.59
N TYR A 106 -7.58 -0.58 -10.74
CA TYR A 106 -7.56 -1.99 -10.36
C TYR A 106 -7.77 -2.18 -8.85
N VAL A 107 -7.05 -1.42 -8.04
CA VAL A 107 -7.22 -1.44 -6.58
C VAL A 107 -8.63 -0.99 -6.22
N ARG A 108 -9.10 0.08 -6.84
CA ARG A 108 -10.42 0.63 -6.59
C ARG A 108 -11.51 -0.42 -6.85
N LYS A 109 -11.52 -1.02 -8.02
CA LYS A 109 -12.52 -2.01 -8.39
C LYS A 109 -12.47 -3.25 -7.50
N GLY A 110 -11.28 -3.71 -7.17
CA GLY A 110 -11.12 -4.84 -6.29
C GLY A 110 -11.70 -4.58 -4.90
N ILE A 111 -11.39 -3.44 -4.32
CA ILE A 111 -11.87 -3.10 -2.98
C ILE A 111 -13.38 -2.83 -2.96
N THR A 112 -13.90 -2.14 -3.97
CA THR A 112 -15.31 -1.71 -3.97
C THR A 112 -16.27 -2.71 -4.57
N GLU A 113 -15.81 -3.55 -5.50
CA GLU A 113 -16.70 -4.41 -6.26
C GLU A 113 -16.40 -5.90 -6.15
N TRP A 114 -15.13 -6.31 -6.24
CA TRP A 114 -14.79 -7.72 -6.45
C TRP A 114 -14.52 -8.52 -5.16
N ILE A 115 -13.88 -7.89 -4.19
CA ILE A 115 -13.32 -8.61 -3.04
C ILE A 115 -14.38 -9.36 -2.22
N HIS A 116 -15.58 -8.79 -2.10
CA HIS A 116 -16.65 -9.41 -1.32
C HIS A 116 -17.08 -10.75 -1.92
N ASN A 117 -17.20 -10.82 -3.25
CA ASN A 117 -17.56 -12.05 -3.93
C ASN A 117 -16.43 -13.07 -3.90
N TRP A 118 -15.20 -12.61 -4.05
CA TRP A 118 -14.03 -13.50 -3.96
C TRP A 118 -13.95 -14.17 -2.59
N LYS A 119 -14.16 -13.40 -1.53
CA LYS A 119 -14.16 -13.96 -0.17
C LYS A 119 -15.25 -14.99 0.03
N LYS A 120 -16.44 -14.73 -0.49
CA LYS A 120 -17.57 -15.69 -0.42
C LYS A 120 -17.31 -16.97 -1.20
N ARG A 121 -16.55 -16.89 -2.28
CA ARG A 121 -16.24 -18.03 -3.16
C ARG A 121 -14.91 -18.70 -2.85
N GLY A 122 -14.30 -18.40 -1.73
CA GLY A 122 -13.01 -18.97 -1.35
C GLY A 122 -11.87 -18.55 -2.27
N TRP A 123 -11.90 -17.30 -2.76
CA TRP A 123 -10.89 -16.73 -3.66
C TRP A 123 -10.81 -17.39 -5.03
N THR A 124 -11.96 -17.83 -5.51
CA THR A 124 -12.12 -18.33 -6.86
C THR A 124 -13.05 -17.44 -7.67
N THR A 125 -12.90 -17.47 -8.99
CA THR A 125 -13.81 -16.79 -9.92
C THR A 125 -15.11 -17.55 -10.06
N ALA A 126 -16.07 -16.97 -10.78
CA ALA A 126 -17.32 -17.65 -11.11
C ALA A 126 -17.09 -18.99 -11.84
N ASP A 127 -16.01 -19.08 -12.61
CA ASP A 127 -15.61 -20.29 -13.35
C ASP A 127 -14.78 -21.25 -12.49
N LYS A 128 -14.74 -21.05 -11.16
CA LYS A 128 -14.00 -21.87 -10.22
C LYS A 128 -12.49 -21.87 -10.44
N LYS A 129 -11.95 -20.86 -11.10
CA LYS A 129 -10.51 -20.66 -11.27
C LYS A 129 -9.97 -19.78 -10.16
N PRO A 130 -8.68 -19.91 -9.77
CA PRO A 130 -8.09 -19.01 -8.79
C PRO A 130 -8.21 -17.54 -9.24
N VAL A 131 -8.50 -16.66 -8.30
CA VAL A 131 -8.50 -15.21 -8.58
C VAL A 131 -7.07 -14.77 -8.93
N LYS A 132 -6.94 -14.00 -10.01
CA LYS A 132 -5.64 -13.46 -10.42
C LYS A 132 -5.09 -12.55 -9.32
N ASN A 133 -3.81 -12.71 -9.00
CA ASN A 133 -3.15 -11.99 -7.91
C ASN A 133 -3.78 -12.25 -6.53
N SER A 134 -4.37 -13.42 -6.33
CA SER A 134 -5.04 -13.75 -5.06
C SER A 134 -4.10 -13.68 -3.87
N ASP A 135 -2.82 -13.98 -4.05
CA ASP A 135 -1.79 -13.84 -3.01
C ASP A 135 -1.76 -12.40 -2.46
N LEU A 136 -1.72 -11.43 -3.35
CA LEU A 136 -1.68 -10.01 -2.97
C LEU A 136 -3.03 -9.51 -2.46
N TRP A 137 -4.14 -9.93 -3.09
CA TRP A 137 -5.45 -9.53 -2.61
C TRP A 137 -5.75 -10.04 -1.20
N ARG A 138 -5.32 -11.25 -0.88
CA ARG A 138 -5.46 -11.80 0.48
C ARG A 138 -4.60 -11.03 1.48
N ALA A 139 -3.35 -10.73 1.10
CA ALA A 139 -2.47 -9.95 1.95
C ALA A 139 -3.03 -8.54 2.18
N LEU A 140 -3.60 -7.93 1.15
CA LEU A 140 -4.25 -6.62 1.29
C LEU A 140 -5.46 -6.69 2.23
N ASP A 141 -6.31 -7.69 2.06
CA ASP A 141 -7.47 -7.87 2.93
C ASP A 141 -7.04 -8.00 4.40
N ASP A 142 -6.02 -8.80 4.67
CA ASP A 142 -5.49 -8.94 6.03
C ASP A 142 -4.93 -7.63 6.57
N ALA A 143 -4.19 -6.89 5.75
CA ALA A 143 -3.60 -5.62 6.16
C ALA A 143 -4.66 -4.56 6.49
N THR A 144 -5.79 -4.57 5.78
CA THR A 144 -6.86 -3.59 6.02
C THR A 144 -7.59 -3.80 7.34
N ARG A 145 -7.62 -5.03 7.86
CA ARG A 145 -8.40 -5.36 9.07
C ARG A 145 -7.95 -4.63 10.32
N ARG A 146 -6.70 -4.21 10.38
CA ARG A 146 -6.13 -3.54 11.54
C ARG A 146 -6.47 -2.06 11.61
N HIS A 147 -6.97 -1.49 10.53
CA HIS A 147 -7.09 -0.04 10.40
C HIS A 147 -8.50 0.37 9.99
N ARG A 148 -8.82 1.64 10.21
CA ARG A 148 -10.00 2.29 9.64
C ARG A 148 -9.54 3.06 8.43
N ILE A 149 -9.88 2.60 7.23
CA ILE A 149 -9.35 3.14 6.00
C ILE A 149 -10.44 3.89 5.24
N LYS A 150 -10.14 5.14 4.92
CA LYS A 150 -10.90 5.95 4.01
C LYS A 150 -10.15 5.99 2.69
N TRP A 151 -10.70 5.35 1.68
CA TRP A 151 -10.10 5.28 0.38
C TRP A 151 -10.40 6.55 -0.41
N ARG A 152 -9.35 7.14 -1.00
CA ARG A 152 -9.46 8.33 -1.85
C ARG A 152 -8.94 7.98 -3.24
N TRP A 153 -9.85 8.00 -4.20
CA TRP A 153 -9.51 7.70 -5.59
C TRP A 153 -9.18 9.01 -6.29
N VAL A 154 -7.94 9.13 -6.77
CA VAL A 154 -7.45 10.32 -7.44
C VAL A 154 -7.14 10.00 -8.89
N LYS A 155 -7.12 11.04 -9.74
CA LYS A 155 -6.62 10.89 -11.10
C LYS A 155 -5.10 10.98 -11.08
N GLY A 156 -4.45 10.06 -11.79
CA GLY A 156 -3.00 10.11 -11.94
C GLY A 156 -2.56 11.42 -12.62
N HIS A 157 -1.41 11.92 -12.23
CA HIS A 157 -0.76 13.09 -12.84
C HIS A 157 -1.60 14.37 -12.79
N ASN A 158 -2.33 14.58 -11.70
CA ASN A 158 -3.15 15.78 -11.52
C ASN A 158 -2.45 16.90 -10.72
N GLY A 159 -1.16 16.77 -10.48
CA GLY A 159 -0.40 17.78 -9.75
C GLY A 159 -0.40 17.64 -8.24
N ASP A 160 -1.02 16.60 -7.68
CA ASP A 160 -0.99 16.35 -6.24
C ASP A 160 0.43 15.97 -5.81
N PRO A 161 1.07 16.72 -4.90
CA PRO A 161 2.47 16.45 -4.51
C PRO A 161 2.70 15.06 -3.91
N GLY A 162 1.75 14.57 -3.11
CA GLY A 162 1.87 13.24 -2.51
C GLY A 162 1.80 12.13 -3.54
N ASN A 163 0.83 12.22 -4.46
CA ASN A 163 0.67 11.27 -5.54
C ASN A 163 1.90 11.27 -6.46
N GLU A 164 2.41 12.46 -6.80
CA GLU A 164 3.60 12.57 -7.64
C GLU A 164 4.85 12.04 -6.95
N ARG A 165 4.97 12.22 -5.65
CA ARG A 165 6.10 11.66 -4.90
C ARG A 165 6.04 10.14 -4.87
N ALA A 166 4.86 9.55 -4.66
CA ALA A 166 4.69 8.10 -4.71
C ALA A 166 5.03 7.56 -6.11
N ASP A 167 4.63 8.26 -7.18
CA ASP A 167 4.99 7.91 -8.55
C ASP A 167 6.50 7.92 -8.75
N ALA A 168 7.20 8.95 -8.28
CA ALA A 168 8.65 9.03 -8.37
C ALA A 168 9.33 7.88 -7.64
N LEU A 169 8.83 7.52 -6.46
CA LEU A 169 9.36 6.40 -5.68
C LEU A 169 9.11 5.06 -6.39
N ALA A 170 7.95 4.88 -7.01
CA ALA A 170 7.65 3.69 -7.78
C ALA A 170 8.60 3.54 -8.97
N ASN A 171 8.86 4.63 -9.68
CA ASN A 171 9.80 4.63 -10.81
C ASN A 171 11.23 4.36 -10.35
N LEU A 172 11.62 4.89 -9.20
CA LEU A 172 12.93 4.60 -8.61
C LEU A 172 13.07 3.11 -8.28
N GLY A 173 12.05 2.52 -7.69
CA GLY A 173 12.02 1.09 -7.40
C GLY A 173 12.14 0.24 -8.67
N ALA A 174 11.44 0.61 -9.73
CA ALA A 174 11.54 -0.08 -11.01
C ALA A 174 12.95 0.04 -11.61
N ALA A 175 13.57 1.22 -11.51
CA ALA A 175 14.90 1.45 -12.02
C ALA A 175 15.97 0.64 -11.29
N GLU A 176 15.83 0.48 -9.98
CA GLU A 176 16.75 -0.29 -9.15
C GLU A 176 16.68 -1.80 -9.41
N HIS A 177 15.63 -2.28 -10.06
CA HIS A 177 15.41 -3.69 -10.35
C HIS A 177 15.49 -4.01 -11.85
N GLY A 178 15.73 -3.01 -12.65
CA GLY A 178 15.81 -3.14 -14.11
C GLY A 178 17.18 -3.34 -14.71
#